data_782088baeb515a037d230d21a654afa0
#
_entry.id   782088baeb515a037d230d21a654afa0
#
_cell.length_a   1.000
_cell.length_b   1.000
_cell.length_c   1.000
_cell.angle_alpha   90.00
_cell.angle_beta   90.00
_cell.angle_gamma   90.00
#
_symmetry.space_group_name_H-M   'P 1'
#
loop_
_entity.id
_entity.type
_entity.pdbx_description
1 polymer ?
#
loop_
_entity_poly.entity_id
_entity_poly.type
_entity_poly.pdbx_seq_one_letter_code
_entity_poly.pdbx_strand_id
1 'polypeptide(L)'
;MGNDFAKDQEKRIFNTIWNSATSYDYFPGFIGSDISGEPDFYFNIIIGLAAKYYGSKNMKELFSLWEDNIRSGVYDYIAWIFLEDLLFRKEVKERPVLKKLRKDYAENFFLDKNDPQRRKLALQSPLIFSLQVQKMRDVLGIDKKSMTKKEEEIYKALSFPEDISFEEIKSTFLKTYKDYLKFDPDKKSSGLSKFLAKSFMAFTFHPLERSIKPSYLFSEDKKVEQNFISSFFYSLASRYSEKKDRQIEGVFGKSLYNSKELVTLRERYCKDAHRRSRIWYTKGVFDKNKQNEAAARAKVLALERNKKTYQENILGYKKQIAYLARSLKSTLNSSLTSYQSLADHGDLVGRLAWKSKLPKENHIFSVKVLRETSSMSVDLLIDGSASLLDFQEDLAIEAYILAKSLEACQIPLRITAYASVDDYTVLTILKDFDEKASQDKIFSYYAQGWNRDGLAFRAYQRILQDKKMDQHLVLIMTDARPRDLKAYMTEVFSLNKSYDGKRALDDSKKALDQIRKKNISIAAIINTASRDDKSEIIENAKYLYGRKFASINSAKNFAHAAGRLIKNEIGSAQRKN
;
A
#
# COMPACT_ATOMS: atom_id res chain seq x y z
N MET A 1 -21.06 -16.45 7.82
CA MET A 1 -21.01 -15.16 8.48
C MET A 1 -20.57 -13.98 7.56
N GLY A 2 -19.64 -14.12 6.60
CA GLY A 2 -19.25 -13.00 5.72
C GLY A 2 -20.28 -12.59 4.65
N ASN A 3 -21.12 -13.48 4.19
CA ASN A 3 -22.15 -13.19 3.18
C ASN A 3 -23.37 -12.46 3.76
N ASP A 4 -23.70 -12.70 5.02
CA ASP A 4 -24.85 -12.08 5.66
C ASP A 4 -24.60 -10.61 6.00
N PHE A 5 -23.37 -10.30 6.44
CA PHE A 5 -22.99 -8.92 6.77
C PHE A 5 -22.96 -8.00 5.54
N ALA A 6 -22.49 -8.50 4.40
CA ALA A 6 -22.48 -7.72 3.14
C ALA A 6 -23.90 -7.48 2.63
N LYS A 7 -24.79 -8.47 2.74
CA LYS A 7 -26.22 -8.32 2.41
C LYS A 7 -26.93 -7.35 3.34
N ASP A 8 -26.56 -7.31 4.60
CA ASP A 8 -27.16 -6.38 5.56
C ASP A 8 -26.72 -4.93 5.30
N GLN A 9 -25.49 -4.70 4.89
CA GLN A 9 -25.03 -3.37 4.51
C GLN A 9 -25.70 -2.88 3.23
N GLU A 10 -25.81 -3.73 2.22
CA GLU A 10 -26.52 -3.42 0.99
C GLU A 10 -27.99 -3.07 1.25
N LYS A 11 -28.68 -3.83 2.10
CA LYS A 11 -30.03 -3.51 2.56
C LYS A 11 -30.09 -2.15 3.25
N ARG A 12 -29.10 -1.79 4.08
CA ARG A 12 -29.05 -0.48 4.74
C ARG A 12 -28.87 0.66 3.72
N ILE A 13 -28.04 0.47 2.71
CA ILE A 13 -27.88 1.44 1.62
C ILE A 13 -29.22 1.66 0.91
N PHE A 14 -29.84 0.59 0.42
CA PHE A 14 -31.13 0.69 -0.29
C PHE A 14 -32.23 1.27 0.59
N ASN A 15 -32.34 0.85 1.84
CA ASN A 15 -33.32 1.41 2.78
C ASN A 15 -33.08 2.92 2.99
N THR A 16 -31.84 3.37 3.08
CA THR A 16 -31.53 4.80 3.22
C THR A 16 -31.96 5.58 1.98
N ILE A 17 -31.69 5.06 0.79
CA ILE A 17 -32.08 5.67 -0.49
C ILE A 17 -33.60 5.71 -0.62
N TRP A 18 -34.28 4.59 -0.41
CA TRP A 18 -35.75 4.49 -0.52
C TRP A 18 -36.47 5.36 0.50
N ASN A 19 -36.02 5.39 1.76
CA ASN A 19 -36.59 6.25 2.80
C ASN A 19 -36.44 7.73 2.47
N SER A 20 -35.32 8.13 1.87
CA SER A 20 -35.09 9.53 1.46
C SER A 20 -35.88 9.88 0.19
N ALA A 21 -36.07 8.92 -0.71
CA ALA A 21 -36.91 9.05 -1.91
C ALA A 21 -38.41 9.01 -1.61
N THR A 22 -38.84 8.55 -0.42
CA THR A 22 -40.23 8.25 -0.10
C THR A 22 -40.87 7.28 -1.09
N SER A 23 -40.10 6.42 -1.73
CA SER A 23 -40.55 5.44 -2.72
C SER A 23 -39.65 4.19 -2.64
N TYR A 24 -40.30 3.02 -2.71
CA TYR A 24 -39.64 1.70 -2.60
C TYR A 24 -39.72 0.89 -3.91
N ASP A 25 -40.35 1.44 -4.94
CA ASP A 25 -40.72 0.70 -6.16
C ASP A 25 -39.69 0.83 -7.30
N TYR A 26 -38.48 1.18 -6.99
CA TYR A 26 -37.41 1.32 -8.00
C TYR A 26 -36.06 0.79 -7.52
N PHE A 27 -35.24 0.41 -8.45
CA PHE A 27 -33.85 0.07 -8.18
C PHE A 27 -32.97 1.31 -8.34
N PRO A 28 -32.24 1.74 -7.29
CA PRO A 28 -31.39 2.93 -7.37
C PRO A 28 -30.31 2.78 -8.43
N GLY A 29 -30.14 3.80 -9.28
CA GLY A 29 -29.10 3.83 -10.32
C GLY A 29 -27.68 4.00 -9.76
N PHE A 30 -27.56 4.52 -8.55
CA PHE A 30 -26.30 4.76 -7.85
C PHE A 30 -26.38 4.36 -6.39
N ILE A 31 -25.25 4.08 -5.80
CA ILE A 31 -25.09 3.84 -4.36
C ILE A 31 -23.84 4.57 -3.85
N GLY A 32 -23.90 5.11 -2.63
CA GLY A 32 -22.80 5.74 -1.92
C GLY A 32 -22.19 4.80 -0.89
N SER A 33 -20.90 4.59 -0.93
CA SER A 33 -20.14 3.89 0.09
C SER A 33 -18.83 4.63 0.36
N ASP A 34 -18.30 4.52 1.57
CA ASP A 34 -16.94 4.96 1.86
C ASP A 34 -15.91 3.99 1.27
N ILE A 35 -14.62 4.27 1.48
CA ILE A 35 -13.53 3.41 0.99
C ILE A 35 -13.45 2.05 1.69
N SER A 36 -13.97 1.94 2.91
CA SER A 36 -14.06 0.66 3.63
C SER A 36 -15.21 -0.22 3.12
N GLY A 37 -16.08 0.35 2.26
CA GLY A 37 -17.30 -0.28 1.77
C GLY A 37 -18.49 -0.08 2.70
N GLU A 38 -18.33 0.71 3.78
CA GLU A 38 -19.44 1.08 4.65
C GLU A 38 -20.38 2.07 3.95
N PRO A 39 -21.69 2.03 4.24
CA PRO A 39 -22.67 2.93 3.65
C PRO A 39 -22.33 4.40 3.94
N ASP A 40 -22.21 5.22 2.89
CA ASP A 40 -22.20 6.67 3.07
C ASP A 40 -23.65 7.17 3.26
N PHE A 41 -24.07 7.27 4.50
CA PHE A 41 -25.44 7.65 4.82
C PHE A 41 -25.84 9.00 4.25
N TYR A 42 -24.98 10.00 4.33
CA TYR A 42 -25.29 11.33 3.79
C TYR A 42 -25.49 11.27 2.29
N PHE A 43 -24.56 10.65 1.57
CA PHE A 43 -24.65 10.59 0.11
C PHE A 43 -25.79 9.70 -0.38
N ASN A 44 -26.10 8.62 0.32
CA ASN A 44 -27.26 7.78 0.00
C ASN A 44 -28.59 8.52 0.20
N ILE A 45 -28.69 9.43 1.19
CA ILE A 45 -29.83 10.34 1.31
C ILE A 45 -29.91 11.24 0.07
N ILE A 46 -28.82 11.85 -0.37
CA ILE A 46 -28.79 12.71 -1.56
C ILE A 46 -29.23 11.95 -2.82
N ILE A 47 -28.77 10.71 -2.99
CA ILE A 47 -29.21 9.84 -4.12
C ILE A 47 -30.72 9.61 -4.08
N GLY A 48 -31.29 9.34 -2.92
CA GLY A 48 -32.73 9.19 -2.76
C GLY A 48 -33.50 10.49 -3.01
N LEU A 49 -32.98 11.63 -2.56
CA LEU A 49 -33.59 12.94 -2.84
C LEU A 49 -33.59 13.27 -4.33
N ALA A 50 -32.59 12.84 -5.10
CA ALA A 50 -32.60 12.98 -6.55
C ALA A 50 -33.81 12.26 -7.18
N ALA A 51 -34.11 11.06 -6.69
CA ALA A 51 -35.32 10.33 -7.10
C ALA A 51 -36.61 10.98 -6.61
N LYS A 52 -36.62 11.54 -5.38
CA LYS A 52 -37.77 12.27 -4.82
C LYS A 52 -38.18 13.47 -5.68
N TYR A 53 -37.23 14.32 -6.01
CA TYR A 53 -37.49 15.61 -6.66
C TYR A 53 -37.58 15.53 -8.19
N TYR A 54 -36.81 14.63 -8.81
CA TYR A 54 -36.74 14.56 -10.27
C TYR A 54 -37.21 13.22 -10.85
N GLY A 55 -37.47 12.22 -10.02
CA GLY A 55 -37.87 10.89 -10.45
C GLY A 55 -36.70 10.00 -10.87
N SER A 56 -36.76 8.74 -10.51
CA SER A 56 -35.70 7.75 -10.81
C SER A 56 -35.48 7.56 -12.32
N LYS A 57 -36.53 7.63 -13.12
CA LYS A 57 -36.47 7.51 -14.59
C LYS A 57 -35.71 8.67 -15.21
N ASN A 58 -35.99 9.89 -14.81
CA ASN A 58 -35.34 11.10 -15.30
C ASN A 58 -33.86 11.11 -14.89
N MET A 59 -33.54 10.73 -13.66
CA MET A 59 -32.15 10.61 -13.23
C MET A 59 -31.39 9.57 -14.04
N LYS A 60 -32.01 8.43 -14.34
CA LYS A 60 -31.42 7.42 -15.23
C LYS A 60 -31.19 7.97 -16.64
N GLU A 61 -32.15 8.72 -17.19
CA GLU A 61 -32.03 9.40 -18.49
C GLU A 61 -30.83 10.36 -18.50
N LEU A 62 -30.72 11.23 -17.49
CA LEU A 62 -29.62 12.20 -17.38
C LEU A 62 -28.25 11.52 -17.49
N PHE A 63 -28.01 10.51 -16.66
CA PHE A 63 -26.69 9.84 -16.63
C PHE A 63 -26.46 8.97 -17.88
N SER A 64 -27.51 8.49 -18.54
CA SER A 64 -27.38 7.74 -19.79
C SER A 64 -26.88 8.58 -20.96
N LEU A 65 -26.99 9.91 -20.93
CA LEU A 65 -26.52 10.82 -21.99
C LEU A 65 -25.02 10.71 -22.27
N TRP A 66 -24.25 10.34 -21.28
CA TRP A 66 -22.78 10.19 -21.40
C TRP A 66 -22.26 8.83 -20.92
N GLU A 67 -23.16 7.88 -20.62
CA GLU A 67 -22.79 6.53 -20.13
C GLU A 67 -21.80 5.81 -21.08
N ASP A 68 -21.96 5.99 -22.37
CA ASP A 68 -21.11 5.38 -23.39
C ASP A 68 -19.76 6.10 -23.60
N ASN A 69 -19.53 7.23 -22.94
CA ASN A 69 -18.30 8.00 -23.10
C ASN A 69 -17.20 7.46 -22.19
N ILE A 70 -15.97 7.39 -22.71
CA ILE A 70 -14.79 6.93 -21.95
C ILE A 70 -14.52 7.76 -20.69
N ARG A 71 -15.05 9.00 -20.63
CA ARG A 71 -14.95 9.91 -19.48
C ARG A 71 -16.23 9.99 -18.66
N SER A 72 -17.18 9.06 -18.84
CA SER A 72 -18.47 9.07 -18.15
C SER A 72 -18.33 9.26 -16.65
N GLY A 73 -17.38 8.59 -16.01
CA GLY A 73 -17.12 8.77 -14.57
C GLY A 73 -16.73 10.20 -14.15
N VAL A 74 -16.07 10.98 -15.03
CA VAL A 74 -15.77 12.41 -14.78
C VAL A 74 -17.06 13.22 -14.81
N TYR A 75 -17.92 12.95 -15.78
CA TYR A 75 -19.21 13.63 -15.93
C TYR A 75 -20.16 13.30 -14.77
N ASP A 76 -20.26 12.03 -14.40
CA ASP A 76 -21.03 11.58 -13.24
C ASP A 76 -20.60 12.29 -11.96
N TYR A 77 -19.28 12.35 -11.74
CA TYR A 77 -18.74 12.96 -10.54
C TYR A 77 -19.01 14.45 -10.45
N ILE A 78 -18.80 15.18 -11.55
CA ILE A 78 -19.14 16.60 -11.61
C ILE A 78 -20.66 16.80 -11.42
N ALA A 79 -21.50 15.97 -12.05
CA ALA A 79 -22.93 16.04 -11.87
C ALA A 79 -23.32 15.89 -10.39
N TRP A 80 -22.78 14.90 -9.69
CA TRP A 80 -23.11 14.67 -8.28
C TRP A 80 -22.61 15.78 -7.34
N ILE A 81 -21.48 16.45 -7.63
CA ILE A 81 -21.00 17.61 -6.84
C ILE A 81 -22.07 18.71 -6.81
N PHE A 82 -22.70 18.99 -7.94
CA PHE A 82 -23.65 20.10 -8.07
C PHE A 82 -25.08 19.71 -7.75
N LEU A 83 -25.47 18.48 -8.05
CA LEU A 83 -26.77 17.93 -7.63
C LEU A 83 -26.87 17.81 -6.10
N GLU A 84 -25.77 17.46 -5.41
CA GLU A 84 -25.73 17.42 -3.95
C GLU A 84 -26.15 18.76 -3.35
N ASP A 85 -25.55 19.84 -3.80
CA ASP A 85 -25.84 21.20 -3.31
C ASP A 85 -27.30 21.61 -3.57
N LEU A 86 -27.79 21.33 -4.77
CA LEU A 86 -29.17 21.62 -5.15
C LEU A 86 -30.19 20.85 -4.29
N LEU A 87 -29.98 19.54 -4.15
CA LEU A 87 -30.88 18.66 -3.40
C LEU A 87 -30.86 18.95 -1.90
N PHE A 88 -29.69 19.27 -1.37
CA PHE A 88 -29.56 19.72 0.00
C PHE A 88 -30.40 20.99 0.25
N ARG A 89 -30.30 22.01 -0.61
CA ARG A 89 -31.07 23.26 -0.44
C ARG A 89 -32.58 23.03 -0.53
N LYS A 90 -33.02 22.16 -1.43
CA LYS A 90 -34.42 21.76 -1.55
C LYS A 90 -34.96 21.09 -0.28
N GLU A 91 -34.18 20.21 0.34
CA GLU A 91 -34.66 19.34 1.42
C GLU A 91 -34.36 19.87 2.84
N VAL A 92 -33.40 20.75 3.01
CA VAL A 92 -32.90 21.15 4.33
C VAL A 92 -33.95 21.77 5.25
N LYS A 93 -35.01 22.35 4.70
CA LYS A 93 -36.13 22.89 5.46
C LYS A 93 -37.01 21.79 6.05
N GLU A 94 -37.21 20.70 5.31
CA GLU A 94 -38.02 19.54 5.74
C GLU A 94 -37.18 18.61 6.65
N ARG A 95 -35.86 18.51 6.40
CA ARG A 95 -34.94 17.63 7.16
C ARG A 95 -33.75 18.41 7.70
N PRO A 96 -33.89 19.14 8.81
CA PRO A 96 -32.81 19.97 9.36
C PRO A 96 -31.56 19.20 9.75
N VAL A 97 -31.64 17.90 10.03
CA VAL A 97 -30.51 17.03 10.34
C VAL A 97 -29.46 17.01 9.21
N LEU A 98 -29.88 17.29 7.97
CA LEU A 98 -28.97 17.37 6.83
C LEU A 98 -27.90 18.45 6.99
N LYS A 99 -28.19 19.53 7.74
CA LYS A 99 -27.18 20.57 8.04
C LYS A 99 -25.97 19.99 8.76
N LYS A 100 -26.24 19.16 9.79
CA LYS A 100 -25.18 18.51 10.56
C LYS A 100 -24.44 17.49 9.72
N LEU A 101 -25.15 16.59 9.04
CA LEU A 101 -24.56 15.55 8.20
C LEU A 101 -23.68 16.15 7.09
N ARG A 102 -24.14 17.25 6.46
CA ARG A 102 -23.37 17.96 5.43
C ARG A 102 -22.10 18.59 5.98
N LYS A 103 -22.23 19.21 7.17
CA LYS A 103 -21.07 19.80 7.84
C LYS A 103 -20.04 18.74 8.22
N ASP A 104 -20.47 17.67 8.87
CA ASP A 104 -19.61 16.54 9.21
C ASP A 104 -18.95 15.94 7.95
N TYR A 105 -19.69 15.87 6.85
CA TYR A 105 -19.18 15.43 5.56
C TYR A 105 -18.06 16.34 5.04
N ALA A 106 -18.25 17.66 5.11
CA ALA A 106 -17.26 18.64 4.64
C ALA A 106 -16.05 18.73 5.59
N GLU A 107 -16.24 18.63 6.89
CA GLU A 107 -15.15 18.58 7.87
C GLU A 107 -14.28 17.34 7.68
N ASN A 108 -14.88 16.16 7.55
CA ASN A 108 -14.16 14.92 7.27
C ASN A 108 -13.37 14.98 5.97
N PHE A 109 -13.89 15.71 4.96
CA PHE A 109 -13.14 15.93 3.73
C PHE A 109 -11.82 16.68 3.96
N PHE A 110 -11.69 17.53 4.97
CA PHE A 110 -10.47 18.30 5.27
C PHE A 110 -9.60 17.71 6.39
N LEU A 111 -10.11 16.79 7.21
CA LEU A 111 -9.40 16.24 8.37
C LEU A 111 -8.12 15.52 7.98
N ASP A 112 -8.11 14.80 6.86
CA ASP A 112 -6.92 14.09 6.41
C ASP A 112 -6.21 14.87 5.28
N LYS A 113 -5.38 15.85 5.68
CA LYS A 113 -4.54 16.63 4.74
C LYS A 113 -3.54 15.77 3.98
N ASN A 114 -3.19 14.61 4.49
CA ASN A 114 -2.19 13.70 3.95
C ASN A 114 -2.79 12.50 3.22
N ASP A 115 -4.13 12.46 3.05
CA ASP A 115 -4.79 11.38 2.34
C ASP A 115 -4.18 11.19 0.94
N PRO A 116 -3.59 10.01 0.67
CA PRO A 116 -2.99 9.72 -0.63
C PRO A 116 -3.99 9.76 -1.78
N GLN A 117 -5.28 9.48 -1.50
CA GLN A 117 -6.32 9.51 -2.52
C GLN A 117 -6.68 10.94 -2.92
N ARG A 118 -6.72 11.88 -1.98
CA ARG A 118 -6.89 13.31 -2.28
C ARG A 118 -5.74 13.84 -3.11
N ARG A 119 -4.50 13.47 -2.78
CA ARG A 119 -3.33 13.81 -3.59
C ARG A 119 -3.44 13.21 -5.00
N LYS A 120 -3.93 11.98 -5.10
CA LYS A 120 -4.15 11.29 -6.37
C LYS A 120 -5.21 11.99 -7.21
N LEU A 121 -6.36 12.35 -6.60
CA LEU A 121 -7.41 13.10 -7.28
C LEU A 121 -6.88 14.46 -7.75
N ALA A 122 -6.16 15.18 -6.91
CA ALA A 122 -5.55 16.46 -7.26
C ALA A 122 -4.58 16.33 -8.46
N LEU A 123 -3.86 15.22 -8.56
CA LEU A 123 -2.91 14.96 -9.65
C LEU A 123 -3.59 14.43 -10.93
N GLN A 124 -4.56 13.53 -10.80
CA GLN A 124 -5.20 12.85 -11.94
C GLN A 124 -6.39 13.61 -12.52
N SER A 125 -7.10 14.35 -11.68
CA SER A 125 -8.29 15.11 -12.06
C SER A 125 -8.35 16.44 -11.31
N PRO A 126 -7.40 17.37 -11.59
CA PRO A 126 -7.28 18.63 -10.84
C PRO A 126 -8.55 19.48 -10.92
N LEU A 127 -9.29 19.43 -12.04
CA LEU A 127 -10.57 20.11 -12.19
C LEU A 127 -11.61 19.62 -11.17
N ILE A 128 -11.83 18.30 -11.10
CA ILE A 128 -12.80 17.70 -10.16
C ILE A 128 -12.40 18.06 -8.73
N PHE A 129 -11.12 17.88 -8.40
CA PHE A 129 -10.61 18.20 -7.08
C PHE A 129 -10.81 19.68 -6.70
N SER A 130 -10.57 20.58 -7.66
CA SER A 130 -10.77 22.02 -7.43
C SER A 130 -12.23 22.36 -7.16
N LEU A 131 -13.16 21.84 -7.98
CA LEU A 131 -14.60 22.05 -7.83
C LEU A 131 -15.11 21.50 -6.49
N GLN A 132 -14.67 20.30 -6.11
CA GLN A 132 -15.08 19.69 -4.85
C GLN A 132 -14.53 20.43 -3.63
N VAL A 133 -13.25 20.79 -3.64
CA VAL A 133 -12.64 21.59 -2.58
C VAL A 133 -13.42 22.88 -2.40
N GLN A 134 -13.79 23.56 -3.50
CA GLN A 134 -14.56 24.80 -3.41
C GLN A 134 -15.94 24.57 -2.80
N LYS A 135 -16.67 23.52 -3.22
CA LYS A 135 -17.97 23.17 -2.62
C LYS A 135 -17.88 22.87 -1.13
N MET A 136 -16.85 22.11 -0.71
CA MET A 136 -16.66 21.83 0.72
C MET A 136 -16.29 23.11 1.53
N ARG A 137 -15.53 24.02 0.93
CA ARG A 137 -15.22 25.32 1.55
C ARG A 137 -16.47 26.18 1.71
N ASP A 138 -17.32 26.22 0.68
CA ASP A 138 -18.59 26.95 0.73
C ASP A 138 -19.50 26.41 1.86
N VAL A 139 -19.55 25.09 2.04
CA VAL A 139 -20.30 24.44 3.14
C VAL A 139 -19.80 24.87 4.51
N LEU A 140 -18.49 25.01 4.67
CA LEU A 140 -17.85 25.38 5.95
C LEU A 140 -17.69 26.89 6.15
N GLY A 141 -18.10 27.72 5.18
CA GLY A 141 -17.93 29.16 5.24
C GLY A 141 -16.47 29.62 5.21
N ILE A 142 -15.57 28.83 4.60
CA ILE A 142 -14.15 29.16 4.49
C ILE A 142 -13.92 29.97 3.21
N ASP A 143 -13.00 30.93 3.25
CA ASP A 143 -12.65 31.78 2.11
C ASP A 143 -12.40 30.99 0.83
N LYS A 144 -12.80 31.56 -0.31
CA LYS A 144 -12.69 30.94 -1.63
C LYS A 144 -11.24 30.58 -1.95
N LYS A 145 -11.06 29.38 -2.52
CA LYS A 145 -9.79 28.98 -3.10
C LYS A 145 -9.58 29.76 -4.42
N SER A 146 -8.34 30.09 -4.74
CA SER A 146 -8.00 30.55 -6.10
C SER A 146 -8.30 29.45 -7.10
N MET A 147 -9.27 29.69 -7.97
CA MET A 147 -9.66 28.82 -9.09
C MET A 147 -9.15 29.43 -10.40
N THR A 148 -8.90 28.58 -11.38
CA THR A 148 -8.65 29.05 -12.74
C THR A 148 -9.93 29.63 -13.34
N LYS A 149 -9.81 30.52 -14.33
CA LYS A 149 -10.97 31.11 -15.04
C LYS A 149 -11.95 30.04 -15.53
N LYS A 150 -11.42 28.96 -16.09
CA LYS A 150 -12.22 27.83 -16.55
C LYS A 150 -13.01 27.12 -15.43
N GLU A 151 -12.37 26.92 -14.27
CA GLU A 151 -13.01 26.31 -13.09
C GLU A 151 -14.13 27.19 -12.55
N GLU A 152 -13.91 28.50 -12.50
CA GLU A 152 -14.92 29.48 -12.09
C GLU A 152 -16.13 29.49 -13.03
N GLU A 153 -15.91 29.45 -14.33
CA GLU A 153 -16.96 29.41 -15.34
C GLU A 153 -17.82 28.14 -15.20
N ILE A 154 -17.19 26.97 -15.04
CA ILE A 154 -17.90 25.70 -14.80
C ILE A 154 -18.67 25.77 -13.47
N TYR A 155 -18.04 26.29 -12.40
CA TYR A 155 -18.65 26.40 -11.09
C TYR A 155 -19.90 27.26 -11.12
N LYS A 156 -19.85 28.44 -11.79
CA LYS A 156 -20.98 29.33 -11.97
C LYS A 156 -22.08 28.71 -12.84
N ALA A 157 -21.70 28.09 -13.96
CA ALA A 157 -22.66 27.47 -14.87
C ALA A 157 -23.47 26.33 -14.23
N LEU A 158 -22.85 25.55 -13.34
CA LEU A 158 -23.48 24.41 -12.67
C LEU A 158 -24.06 24.74 -11.28
N SER A 159 -24.00 26.01 -10.84
CA SER A 159 -24.66 26.47 -9.62
C SER A 159 -26.14 26.71 -9.89
N PHE A 160 -26.97 25.71 -9.66
CA PHE A 160 -28.39 25.69 -9.99
C PHE A 160 -29.25 26.51 -8.99
N PRO A 161 -30.31 27.21 -9.42
CA PRO A 161 -31.35 27.74 -8.54
C PRO A 161 -32.21 26.60 -7.95
N GLU A 162 -32.90 26.84 -6.83
CA GLU A 162 -33.71 25.79 -6.16
C GLU A 162 -34.88 25.30 -6.99
N ASP A 163 -35.49 26.15 -7.78
CA ASP A 163 -36.69 25.92 -8.57
C ASP A 163 -36.43 25.38 -9.99
N ILE A 164 -35.17 25.07 -10.31
CA ILE A 164 -34.79 24.59 -11.63
C ILE A 164 -35.50 23.29 -12.02
N SER A 165 -35.95 23.23 -13.29
CA SER A 165 -36.59 22.07 -13.86
C SER A 165 -35.53 21.00 -14.29
N PHE A 166 -36.01 19.76 -14.48
CA PHE A 166 -35.15 18.67 -14.92
C PHE A 166 -34.50 18.92 -16.30
N GLU A 167 -35.31 19.47 -17.25
CA GLU A 167 -34.82 19.74 -18.62
C GLU A 167 -33.75 20.86 -18.64
N GLU A 168 -33.87 21.84 -17.77
CA GLU A 168 -32.86 22.88 -17.61
C GLU A 168 -31.57 22.32 -17.02
N ILE A 169 -31.65 21.43 -16.02
CA ILE A 169 -30.48 20.71 -15.47
C ILE A 169 -29.76 19.95 -16.58
N LYS A 170 -30.51 19.15 -17.36
CA LYS A 170 -30.02 18.33 -18.45
C LYS A 170 -29.33 19.17 -19.51
N SER A 171 -29.97 20.24 -19.96
CA SER A 171 -29.42 21.15 -21.00
C SER A 171 -28.18 21.87 -20.50
N THR A 172 -28.15 22.27 -19.24
CA THR A 172 -27.00 22.98 -18.63
C THR A 172 -25.79 22.04 -18.50
N PHE A 173 -25.99 20.79 -18.06
CA PHE A 173 -24.89 19.81 -18.05
C PHE A 173 -24.35 19.55 -19.45
N LEU A 174 -25.21 19.29 -20.43
CA LEU A 174 -24.80 19.02 -21.80
C LEU A 174 -24.00 20.20 -22.38
N LYS A 175 -24.50 21.43 -22.22
CA LYS A 175 -23.82 22.64 -22.67
C LYS A 175 -22.45 22.80 -22.00
N THR A 176 -22.41 22.70 -20.67
CA THR A 176 -21.16 22.87 -19.92
C THR A 176 -20.14 21.79 -20.26
N TYR A 177 -20.56 20.54 -20.43
CA TYR A 177 -19.66 19.45 -20.80
C TYR A 177 -19.15 19.58 -22.24
N LYS A 178 -19.98 20.08 -23.16
CA LYS A 178 -19.57 20.40 -24.54
C LYS A 178 -18.55 21.52 -24.57
N ASP A 179 -18.85 22.65 -23.89
CA ASP A 179 -18.04 23.85 -23.95
C ASP A 179 -16.68 23.70 -23.23
N TYR A 180 -16.66 23.04 -22.09
CA TYR A 180 -15.47 22.98 -21.21
C TYR A 180 -14.79 21.62 -21.15
N LEU A 181 -15.50 20.52 -21.41
CA LEU A 181 -14.96 19.16 -21.21
C LEU A 181 -14.80 18.37 -22.50
N LYS A 182 -15.04 19.00 -23.66
CA LYS A 182 -14.95 18.36 -24.99
C LYS A 182 -15.90 17.15 -25.11
N PHE A 183 -17.06 17.23 -24.51
CA PHE A 183 -18.12 16.24 -24.68
C PHE A 183 -18.85 16.50 -26.01
N ASP A 184 -19.00 15.45 -26.81
CA ASP A 184 -19.74 15.51 -28.06
C ASP A 184 -20.89 14.49 -27.98
N PRO A 185 -22.15 14.96 -27.82
CA PRO A 185 -23.32 14.09 -27.72
C PRO A 185 -23.65 13.38 -29.05
N ASP A 186 -23.23 13.96 -30.17
CA ASP A 186 -23.56 13.45 -31.53
C ASP A 186 -22.55 12.40 -32.01
N LYS A 187 -21.43 12.28 -31.30
CA LYS A 187 -20.41 11.30 -31.64
C LYS A 187 -20.86 9.91 -31.20
N LYS A 188 -21.53 9.19 -32.13
CA LYS A 188 -21.90 7.78 -31.92
C LYS A 188 -20.67 6.99 -31.49
N SER A 189 -20.69 6.56 -30.25
CA SER A 189 -19.67 5.66 -29.74
C SER A 189 -19.76 4.32 -30.49
N SER A 190 -18.65 3.85 -31.04
CA SER A 190 -18.60 2.51 -31.64
C SER A 190 -18.93 1.47 -30.56
N GLY A 191 -19.47 0.31 -30.93
CA GLY A 191 -19.77 -0.76 -29.97
C GLY A 191 -18.59 -1.11 -29.07
N LEU A 192 -17.38 -0.89 -29.61
CA LEU A 192 -16.11 -1.04 -28.90
C LEU A 192 -15.89 0.05 -27.84
N SER A 193 -16.25 1.32 -28.13
CA SER A 193 -16.13 2.41 -27.15
C SER A 193 -17.15 2.30 -26.00
N LYS A 194 -18.35 1.78 -26.27
CA LYS A 194 -19.37 1.45 -25.28
C LYS A 194 -18.89 0.37 -24.30
N PHE A 195 -18.29 -0.66 -24.85
CA PHE A 195 -17.72 -1.75 -24.04
C PHE A 195 -16.50 -1.28 -23.24
N LEU A 196 -15.64 -0.46 -23.84
CA LEU A 196 -14.47 0.12 -23.18
C LEU A 196 -14.89 1.10 -22.06
N ALA A 197 -15.92 1.90 -22.26
CA ALA A 197 -16.46 2.78 -21.24
C ALA A 197 -16.94 1.97 -20.02
N LYS A 198 -17.73 0.92 -20.23
CA LYS A 198 -18.19 0.03 -19.14
C LYS A 198 -17.07 -0.71 -18.43
N SER A 199 -16.07 -1.19 -19.17
CA SER A 199 -14.90 -1.87 -18.60
C SER A 199 -13.92 -0.90 -17.94
N PHE A 200 -13.77 0.30 -18.49
CA PHE A 200 -12.87 1.33 -18.00
C PHE A 200 -13.40 1.99 -16.72
N MET A 201 -14.71 2.21 -16.59
CA MET A 201 -15.36 2.69 -15.37
C MET A 201 -15.16 1.73 -14.19
N ALA A 202 -15.23 0.41 -14.44
CA ALA A 202 -14.93 -0.58 -13.41
C ALA A 202 -13.45 -0.60 -12.99
N PHE A 203 -12.55 -0.05 -13.82
CA PHE A 203 -11.10 -0.19 -13.66
C PHE A 203 -10.36 1.08 -13.21
N THR A 204 -10.86 2.29 -13.51
CA THR A 204 -10.04 3.51 -13.44
C THR A 204 -10.51 4.59 -12.47
N PHE A 205 -11.73 4.56 -12.01
CA PHE A 205 -12.25 5.63 -11.16
C PHE A 205 -12.62 5.16 -9.75
N HIS A 206 -11.65 5.20 -8.86
CA HIS A 206 -11.88 5.38 -7.43
C HIS A 206 -11.13 6.64 -6.97
N PRO A 207 -11.70 7.83 -7.19
CA PRO A 207 -10.98 9.05 -6.87
C PRO A 207 -11.35 9.66 -5.53
N LEU A 208 -11.96 9.01 -4.57
CA LEU A 208 -12.19 9.60 -3.24
C LEU A 208 -12.55 8.55 -2.19
N GLU A 209 -12.44 8.95 -0.93
CA GLU A 209 -12.87 8.20 0.26
C GLU A 209 -14.32 7.72 0.20
N ARG A 210 -15.10 8.20 -0.77
CA ARG A 210 -16.51 7.91 -0.98
C ARG A 210 -16.77 7.68 -2.46
N SER A 211 -17.15 6.47 -2.80
CA SER A 211 -17.40 6.08 -4.19
C SER A 211 -18.89 6.02 -4.48
N ILE A 212 -19.33 6.82 -5.45
CA ILE A 212 -20.64 6.65 -6.07
C ILE A 212 -20.46 5.60 -7.16
N LYS A 213 -21.22 4.52 -7.08
CA LYS A 213 -21.15 3.42 -8.04
C LYS A 213 -22.49 3.25 -8.74
N PRO A 214 -22.49 3.04 -10.06
CA PRO A 214 -23.69 2.63 -10.76
C PRO A 214 -24.20 1.29 -10.25
N SER A 215 -25.46 1.20 -9.91
CA SER A 215 -26.07 -0.01 -9.33
C SER A 215 -26.22 -1.16 -10.33
N TYR A 216 -26.21 -0.88 -11.65
CA TYR A 216 -26.25 -1.93 -12.68
C TYR A 216 -25.01 -2.85 -12.68
N LEU A 217 -23.92 -2.45 -12.02
CA LEU A 217 -22.77 -3.31 -11.81
C LEU A 217 -23.07 -4.49 -10.85
N PHE A 218 -24.21 -4.46 -10.20
CA PHE A 218 -24.68 -5.47 -9.23
C PHE A 218 -25.81 -6.37 -9.77
N SER A 219 -26.28 -6.19 -11.02
CA SER A 219 -27.31 -7.06 -11.62
C SER A 219 -26.71 -8.32 -12.23
N GLU A 220 -27.33 -9.48 -11.96
CA GLU A 220 -26.80 -10.83 -12.23
C GLU A 220 -26.85 -11.29 -13.71
N ASP A 221 -27.41 -10.53 -14.63
CA ASP A 221 -27.59 -11.00 -16.01
C ASP A 221 -26.57 -10.45 -16.99
N LYS A 222 -25.59 -11.27 -17.37
CA LYS A 222 -25.15 -11.61 -18.74
C LYS A 222 -23.81 -12.35 -18.76
N LYS A 223 -23.87 -13.65 -19.07
CA LYS A 223 -22.73 -14.42 -19.62
C LYS A 223 -22.43 -13.87 -21.03
N VAL A 224 -21.28 -13.21 -21.18
CA VAL A 224 -20.78 -12.74 -22.46
C VAL A 224 -19.77 -13.74 -23.01
N GLU A 225 -19.91 -14.08 -24.29
CA GLU A 225 -19.02 -14.98 -25.04
C GLU A 225 -17.54 -14.59 -24.93
N GLN A 226 -16.74 -15.51 -24.39
CA GLN A 226 -15.39 -15.24 -23.87
C GLN A 226 -14.25 -15.29 -24.90
N ASN A 227 -14.43 -15.71 -26.15
CA ASN A 227 -13.31 -16.18 -26.97
C ASN A 227 -12.75 -15.22 -28.04
N PHE A 228 -13.47 -14.20 -28.48
CA PHE A 228 -12.95 -13.22 -29.46
C PHE A 228 -12.40 -11.94 -28.79
N ILE A 229 -12.86 -11.67 -27.60
CA ILE A 229 -12.58 -10.47 -26.83
C ILE A 229 -11.21 -10.56 -26.14
N SER A 230 -10.72 -11.76 -25.85
CA SER A 230 -9.49 -11.99 -25.09
C SER A 230 -8.21 -11.48 -25.79
N SER A 231 -8.05 -11.67 -27.11
CA SER A 231 -6.82 -11.29 -27.81
C SER A 231 -6.69 -9.76 -28.00
N PHE A 232 -7.81 -9.07 -28.22
CA PHE A 232 -7.82 -7.61 -28.34
C PHE A 232 -7.61 -6.93 -26.99
N PHE A 233 -8.21 -7.49 -25.91
CA PHE A 233 -7.96 -7.03 -24.55
C PHE A 233 -6.52 -7.27 -24.11
N TYR A 234 -5.88 -8.33 -24.55
CA TYR A 234 -4.46 -8.57 -24.28
C TYR A 234 -3.59 -7.45 -24.86
N SER A 235 -3.87 -7.01 -26.07
CA SER A 235 -3.09 -5.93 -26.70
C SER A 235 -3.35 -4.54 -26.11
N LEU A 236 -4.59 -4.24 -25.70
CA LEU A 236 -4.95 -3.01 -25.01
C LEU A 236 -4.50 -3.01 -23.53
N ALA A 237 -4.67 -4.14 -22.86
CA ALA A 237 -4.20 -4.34 -21.50
C ALA A 237 -2.66 -4.28 -21.44
N SER A 238 -1.94 -4.76 -22.46
CA SER A 238 -0.49 -4.64 -22.54
C SER A 238 -0.04 -3.18 -22.71
N ARG A 239 -0.65 -2.41 -23.61
CA ARG A 239 -0.35 -0.97 -23.80
C ARG A 239 -0.68 -0.14 -22.55
N TYR A 240 -1.78 -0.46 -21.87
CA TYR A 240 -2.15 0.19 -20.61
C TYR A 240 -1.20 -0.23 -19.47
N SER A 241 -0.79 -1.50 -19.45
CA SER A 241 0.24 -2.02 -18.54
C SER A 241 1.55 -1.28 -18.72
N GLU A 242 2.02 -1.13 -19.96
CA GLU A 242 3.26 -0.42 -20.29
C GLU A 242 3.23 1.06 -19.86
N LYS A 243 2.09 1.73 -20.01
CA LYS A 243 1.94 3.12 -19.56
C LYS A 243 2.05 3.24 -18.04
N LYS A 244 1.42 2.33 -17.29
CA LYS A 244 1.54 2.27 -15.83
C LYS A 244 2.94 1.86 -15.39
N ASP A 245 3.54 0.88 -16.06
CA ASP A 245 4.91 0.45 -15.77
C ASP A 245 5.89 1.63 -15.97
N ARG A 246 5.72 2.45 -17.02
CA ARG A 246 6.50 3.69 -17.21
C ARG A 246 6.26 4.75 -16.11
N GLN A 247 5.04 4.87 -15.60
CA GLN A 247 4.76 5.78 -14.49
C GLN A 247 5.46 5.33 -13.21
N ILE A 248 5.41 4.05 -12.89
CA ILE A 248 6.13 3.47 -11.73
C ILE A 248 7.64 3.56 -11.93
N GLU A 249 8.15 3.29 -13.14
CA GLU A 249 9.56 3.49 -13.49
C GLU A 249 9.99 4.95 -13.25
N GLY A 250 9.15 5.92 -13.62
CA GLY A 250 9.42 7.35 -13.38
C GLY A 250 9.48 7.74 -11.90
N VAL A 251 8.78 7.04 -11.03
CA VAL A 251 8.74 7.33 -9.58
C VAL A 251 9.79 6.55 -8.80
N PHE A 252 9.96 5.26 -9.10
CA PHE A 252 10.81 4.36 -8.30
C PHE A 252 12.11 3.98 -8.99
N GLY A 253 12.20 4.13 -10.31
CA GLY A 253 13.34 3.74 -11.11
C GLY A 253 13.10 2.45 -11.90
N LYS A 254 14.06 2.13 -12.77
CA LYS A 254 14.02 0.99 -13.68
C LYS A 254 13.85 -0.34 -12.93
N SER A 255 13.04 -1.24 -13.50
CA SER A 255 12.90 -2.59 -12.96
C SER A 255 14.18 -3.41 -13.11
N LEU A 256 14.43 -4.26 -12.12
CA LEU A 256 15.50 -5.27 -12.17
C LEU A 256 15.19 -6.43 -13.12
N TYR A 257 13.92 -6.63 -13.43
CA TYR A 257 13.43 -7.71 -14.28
C TYR A 257 12.83 -7.15 -15.56
N ASN A 258 12.98 -7.88 -16.65
CA ASN A 258 12.33 -7.54 -17.91
C ASN A 258 10.81 -7.77 -17.87
N SER A 259 10.07 -7.27 -18.86
CA SER A 259 8.61 -7.35 -18.88
C SER A 259 8.07 -8.78 -18.82
N LYS A 260 8.75 -9.75 -19.46
CA LYS A 260 8.34 -11.16 -19.45
C LYS A 260 8.53 -11.79 -18.06
N GLU A 261 9.66 -11.52 -17.43
CA GLU A 261 9.94 -11.98 -16.06
C GLU A 261 8.96 -11.36 -15.07
N LEU A 262 8.63 -10.06 -15.20
CA LEU A 262 7.64 -9.40 -14.34
C LEU A 262 6.26 -10.04 -14.47
N VAL A 263 5.83 -10.44 -15.67
CA VAL A 263 4.57 -11.18 -15.86
C VAL A 263 4.58 -12.49 -15.10
N THR A 264 5.63 -13.30 -15.26
CA THR A 264 5.78 -14.58 -14.55
C THR A 264 5.81 -14.41 -13.03
N LEU A 265 6.49 -13.37 -12.53
CA LEU A 265 6.54 -13.07 -11.10
C LEU A 265 5.18 -12.60 -10.58
N ARG A 266 4.43 -11.80 -11.36
CA ARG A 266 3.05 -11.39 -11.04
C ARG A 266 2.11 -12.59 -10.94
N GLU A 267 2.16 -13.50 -11.90
CA GLU A 267 1.35 -14.73 -11.88
C GLU A 267 1.69 -15.62 -10.68
N ARG A 268 2.94 -15.66 -10.26
CA ARG A 268 3.41 -16.46 -9.13
C ARG A 268 2.98 -15.89 -7.78
N TYR A 269 3.08 -14.58 -7.57
CA TYR A 269 2.94 -13.96 -6.26
C TYR A 269 1.66 -13.15 -6.08
N CYS A 270 1.08 -12.59 -7.16
CA CYS A 270 -0.15 -11.82 -7.09
C CYS A 270 -1.38 -12.74 -7.18
N LYS A 271 -1.60 -13.55 -6.15
CA LYS A 271 -2.74 -14.49 -6.04
C LYS A 271 -3.72 -14.05 -4.95
N ASP A 272 -4.87 -14.65 -4.91
CA ASP A 272 -5.92 -14.42 -3.91
C ASP A 272 -6.29 -12.93 -3.79
N ALA A 273 -6.11 -12.37 -2.64
CA ALA A 273 -6.33 -10.97 -2.34
C ALA A 273 -5.48 -9.99 -3.20
N HIS A 274 -4.50 -10.47 -3.96
CA HIS A 274 -3.56 -9.64 -4.72
C HIS A 274 -3.69 -9.81 -6.25
N ARG A 275 -4.71 -10.51 -6.75
CA ARG A 275 -4.88 -10.81 -8.19
C ARG A 275 -4.77 -9.61 -9.12
N ARG A 276 -5.17 -8.42 -8.65
CA ARG A 276 -5.12 -7.17 -9.41
C ARG A 276 -3.94 -6.28 -9.05
N SER A 277 -3.13 -6.71 -8.11
CA SER A 277 -1.91 -6.01 -7.75
C SER A 277 -0.77 -6.41 -8.68
N ARG A 278 0.25 -5.57 -8.71
CA ARG A 278 1.46 -5.77 -9.49
C ARG A 278 2.68 -5.67 -8.59
N ILE A 279 3.79 -6.20 -9.03
CA ILE A 279 5.03 -6.17 -8.29
C ILE A 279 6.08 -5.45 -9.14
N TRP A 280 6.89 -4.64 -8.48
CA TRP A 280 8.02 -3.93 -9.09
C TRP A 280 9.25 -4.07 -8.22
N TYR A 281 10.36 -4.44 -8.84
CA TYR A 281 11.65 -4.59 -8.14
C TYR A 281 12.62 -3.59 -8.73
N THR A 282 13.31 -2.81 -7.90
CA THR A 282 14.21 -1.77 -8.38
C THR A 282 15.39 -1.54 -7.43
N LYS A 283 16.47 -0.96 -7.95
CA LYS A 283 17.57 -0.36 -7.17
C LYS A 283 17.50 1.17 -7.15
N GLY A 284 16.39 1.75 -7.59
CA GLY A 284 16.21 3.21 -7.61
C GLY A 284 17.04 3.92 -8.70
N VAL A 285 17.49 3.20 -9.71
CA VAL A 285 18.25 3.78 -10.83
C VAL A 285 17.29 4.28 -11.91
N PHE A 286 17.50 5.50 -12.38
CA PHE A 286 16.65 6.16 -13.39
C PHE A 286 17.40 6.34 -14.70
N ASP A 287 16.69 6.20 -15.82
CA ASP A 287 17.16 6.68 -17.11
C ASP A 287 17.06 8.22 -17.15
N LYS A 288 18.08 8.89 -17.66
CA LYS A 288 18.27 10.36 -17.59
C LYS A 288 17.05 11.22 -18.00
N ASN A 289 16.10 10.71 -18.77
CA ASN A 289 14.96 11.46 -19.30
C ASN A 289 13.58 10.93 -18.82
N LYS A 290 13.54 9.99 -17.88
CA LYS A 290 12.28 9.31 -17.49
C LYS A 290 11.84 9.57 -16.05
N GLN A 291 12.65 10.28 -15.27
CA GLN A 291 12.35 10.54 -13.86
C GLN A 291 11.21 11.55 -13.72
N ASN A 292 10.23 11.24 -12.87
CA ASN A 292 9.20 12.19 -12.49
C ASN A 292 9.80 13.28 -11.59
N GLU A 293 9.73 14.55 -12.01
CA GLU A 293 10.37 15.66 -11.30
C GLU A 293 9.87 15.83 -9.85
N ALA A 294 8.57 15.66 -9.61
CA ALA A 294 8.02 15.78 -8.25
C ALA A 294 8.53 14.67 -7.34
N ALA A 295 8.57 13.43 -7.83
CA ALA A 295 9.13 12.29 -7.09
C ALA A 295 10.64 12.45 -6.86
N ALA A 296 11.36 12.98 -7.84
CA ALA A 296 12.79 13.30 -7.72
C ALA A 296 13.04 14.32 -6.61
N ARG A 297 12.31 15.43 -6.62
CA ARG A 297 12.42 16.48 -5.59
C ARG A 297 12.09 15.94 -4.19
N ALA A 298 11.02 15.13 -4.06
CA ALA A 298 10.65 14.53 -2.77
C ALA A 298 11.76 13.63 -2.22
N LYS A 299 12.39 12.81 -3.07
CA LYS A 299 13.52 11.94 -2.68
C LYS A 299 14.77 12.73 -2.28
N VAL A 300 15.09 13.79 -3.01
CA VAL A 300 16.23 14.67 -2.66
C VAL A 300 16.00 15.32 -1.31
N LEU A 301 14.81 15.87 -1.08
CA LEU A 301 14.45 16.47 0.22
C LEU A 301 14.50 15.44 1.36
N ALA A 302 14.02 14.22 1.13
CA ALA A 302 14.11 13.14 2.12
C ALA A 302 15.57 12.78 2.43
N LEU A 303 16.42 12.63 1.40
CA LEU A 303 17.83 12.37 1.56
C LEU A 303 18.54 13.46 2.37
N GLU A 304 18.27 14.73 2.07
CA GLU A 304 18.84 15.89 2.79
C GLU A 304 18.39 15.90 4.27
N ARG A 305 17.11 15.67 4.55
CA ARG A 305 16.60 15.56 5.92
C ARG A 305 17.26 14.42 6.68
N ASN A 306 17.29 13.22 6.11
CA ASN A 306 17.89 12.05 6.73
C ASN A 306 19.38 12.27 7.04
N LYS A 307 20.13 12.91 6.12
CA LYS A 307 21.54 13.30 6.33
C LYS A 307 21.69 14.32 7.44
N LYS A 308 20.86 15.37 7.43
CA LYS A 308 20.89 16.43 8.43
C LYS A 308 20.66 15.88 9.83
N THR A 309 19.59 15.08 10.03
CA THR A 309 19.27 14.48 11.31
C THR A 309 20.39 13.54 11.81
N TYR A 310 21.03 12.80 10.90
CA TYR A 310 22.20 11.99 11.24
C TYR A 310 23.38 12.85 11.70
N GLN A 311 23.66 13.96 11.03
CA GLN A 311 24.75 14.87 11.36
C GLN A 311 24.56 15.56 12.71
N GLU A 312 23.33 15.92 13.05
CA GLU A 312 23.00 16.57 14.33
C GLU A 312 23.39 15.72 15.55
N ASN A 313 23.41 14.41 15.44
CA ASN A 313 23.80 13.50 16.53
C ASN A 313 24.84 12.44 16.12
N ILE A 314 25.74 12.80 15.23
CA ILE A 314 26.72 11.86 14.63
C ILE A 314 27.55 11.10 15.67
N LEU A 315 27.94 11.76 16.78
CA LEU A 315 28.74 11.13 17.84
C LEU A 315 27.92 10.07 18.58
N GLY A 316 26.63 10.35 18.82
CA GLY A 316 25.69 9.40 19.44
C GLY A 316 25.52 8.15 18.57
N TYR A 317 25.30 8.34 17.27
CA TYR A 317 25.12 7.23 16.34
C TYR A 317 26.40 6.43 16.09
N LYS A 318 27.59 7.07 16.05
CA LYS A 318 28.87 6.36 16.01
C LYS A 318 29.10 5.50 17.24
N LYS A 319 28.70 5.96 18.45
CA LYS A 319 28.74 5.15 19.68
C LYS A 319 27.82 3.94 19.59
N GLN A 320 26.60 4.09 19.03
CA GLN A 320 25.68 2.97 18.83
C GLN A 320 26.25 1.93 17.83
N ILE A 321 26.83 2.38 16.71
CA ILE A 321 27.49 1.50 15.75
C ILE A 321 28.61 0.69 16.45
N ALA A 322 29.51 1.37 17.18
CA ALA A 322 30.60 0.72 17.88
C ALA A 322 30.10 -0.26 18.97
N TYR A 323 29.06 0.10 19.72
CA TYR A 323 28.43 -0.76 20.70
C TYR A 323 27.84 -2.02 20.06
N LEU A 324 27.03 -1.88 19.01
CA LEU A 324 26.41 -3.01 18.34
C LEU A 324 27.44 -3.93 17.69
N ALA A 325 28.43 -3.38 17.00
CA ALA A 325 29.50 -4.14 16.38
C ALA A 325 30.31 -4.94 17.43
N ARG A 326 30.69 -4.31 18.55
CA ARG A 326 31.43 -5.00 19.64
C ARG A 326 30.58 -6.12 20.23
N SER A 327 29.30 -5.84 20.46
CA SER A 327 28.35 -6.76 21.04
C SER A 327 28.12 -8.00 20.16
N LEU A 328 28.04 -7.83 18.83
CA LEU A 328 27.90 -8.93 17.87
C LEU A 328 29.22 -9.71 17.73
N LYS A 329 30.38 -9.04 17.64
CA LYS A 329 31.69 -9.70 17.60
C LYS A 329 31.91 -10.58 18.83
N SER A 330 31.59 -10.09 20.02
CA SER A 330 31.66 -10.89 21.25
C SER A 330 30.82 -12.16 21.18
N THR A 331 29.60 -12.06 20.65
CA THR A 331 28.72 -13.24 20.48
C THR A 331 29.26 -14.21 19.43
N LEU A 332 29.72 -13.71 18.29
CA LEU A 332 30.35 -14.56 17.25
C LEU A 332 31.59 -15.28 17.80
N ASN A 333 32.47 -14.58 18.52
CA ASN A 333 33.66 -15.19 19.09
C ASN A 333 33.29 -16.22 20.19
N SER A 334 32.30 -15.96 21.02
CA SER A 334 31.83 -16.94 22.01
C SER A 334 31.12 -18.14 21.37
N SER A 335 30.68 -18.01 20.12
CA SER A 335 30.08 -19.09 19.34
C SER A 335 31.07 -20.00 18.66
N LEU A 336 32.34 -19.59 18.62
CA LEU A 336 33.48 -20.44 18.18
C LEU A 336 33.73 -21.51 19.25
N THR A 337 32.93 -22.54 19.27
CA THR A 337 33.16 -23.68 20.16
C THR A 337 34.22 -24.58 19.55
N SER A 338 35.35 -24.67 20.21
CA SER A 338 36.27 -25.80 19.94
C SER A 338 35.66 -27.05 20.59
N TYR A 339 35.50 -28.11 19.85
CA TYR A 339 35.23 -29.41 20.41
C TYR A 339 36.48 -30.28 20.34
N GLN A 340 36.66 -31.13 21.35
CA GLN A 340 37.74 -32.10 21.32
C GLN A 340 37.28 -33.31 20.51
N SER A 341 37.93 -33.53 19.38
CA SER A 341 37.75 -34.75 18.58
C SER A 341 38.88 -35.70 18.87
N LEU A 342 38.59 -37.00 18.98
CA LEU A 342 39.64 -38.01 19.02
C LEU A 342 40.27 -38.16 17.64
N ALA A 343 41.60 -38.13 17.63
CA ALA A 343 42.40 -38.21 16.40
C ALA A 343 43.63 -39.11 16.63
N ASP A 344 44.41 -39.32 15.60
CA ASP A 344 45.67 -40.04 15.60
C ASP A 344 46.86 -39.18 16.01
N HIS A 345 46.65 -37.88 16.23
CA HIS A 345 47.64 -36.87 16.64
C HIS A 345 46.99 -35.84 17.59
N GLY A 346 47.85 -35.07 18.33
CA GLY A 346 47.39 -34.03 19.26
C GLY A 346 47.75 -34.35 20.72
N ASP A 347 46.91 -33.87 21.68
CA ASP A 347 47.12 -34.08 23.10
C ASP A 347 46.67 -35.51 23.51
N LEU A 348 47.56 -36.28 24.13
CA LEU A 348 47.24 -37.66 24.56
C LEU A 348 46.13 -37.67 25.60
N VAL A 349 45.09 -38.41 25.33
CA VAL A 349 44.00 -38.68 26.28
C VAL A 349 44.39 -39.87 27.17
N GLY A 350 44.96 -39.61 28.34
CA GLY A 350 45.55 -40.63 29.22
C GLY A 350 44.64 -41.84 29.50
N ARG A 351 43.35 -41.64 29.68
CA ARG A 351 42.36 -42.71 29.86
C ARG A 351 42.18 -43.62 28.64
N LEU A 352 42.64 -43.23 27.47
CA LEU A 352 42.57 -43.99 26.23
C LEU A 352 43.93 -44.59 25.82
N ALA A 353 44.99 -44.28 26.56
CA ALA A 353 46.37 -44.70 26.24
C ALA A 353 46.50 -46.25 26.13
N TRP A 354 45.70 -47.02 26.84
CA TRP A 354 45.65 -48.46 26.75
C TRP A 354 45.19 -49.00 25.36
N LYS A 355 44.43 -48.19 24.62
CA LYS A 355 43.96 -48.54 23.26
C LYS A 355 45.10 -48.51 22.23
N SER A 356 46.23 -47.88 22.51
CA SER A 356 47.41 -47.91 21.63
C SER A 356 47.99 -49.31 21.38
N LYS A 357 47.61 -50.27 22.22
CA LYS A 357 47.98 -51.69 22.10
C LYS A 357 47.02 -52.50 21.22
N LEU A 358 45.89 -51.91 20.78
CA LEU A 358 44.92 -52.56 19.94
C LEU A 358 45.19 -52.25 18.45
N PRO A 359 45.27 -53.29 17.58
CA PRO A 359 45.50 -53.07 16.16
C PRO A 359 44.30 -52.30 15.55
N LYS A 360 44.60 -51.22 14.84
CA LYS A 360 43.68 -50.34 14.14
C LYS A 360 42.94 -49.27 14.98
N GLU A 361 43.23 -49.04 16.27
CA GLU A 361 42.64 -47.98 17.05
C GLU A 361 43.70 -46.91 17.46
N ASN A 362 44.06 -46.02 16.55
CA ASN A 362 45.05 -44.96 16.82
C ASN A 362 44.41 -43.63 17.32
N HIS A 363 43.11 -43.55 17.47
CA HIS A 363 42.42 -42.35 17.88
C HIS A 363 42.43 -42.18 19.43
N ILE A 364 43.65 -42.01 19.97
CA ILE A 364 43.91 -41.83 21.41
C ILE A 364 44.31 -40.40 21.80
N PHE A 365 44.45 -39.56 20.80
CA PHE A 365 44.77 -38.16 20.99
C PHE A 365 43.54 -37.30 20.85
N SER A 366 43.56 -36.13 21.48
CA SER A 366 42.53 -35.12 21.39
C SER A 366 43.07 -33.93 20.61
N VAL A 367 42.38 -33.57 19.56
CA VAL A 367 42.64 -32.34 18.79
C VAL A 367 41.51 -31.37 19.02
N LYS A 368 41.82 -30.13 19.30
CA LYS A 368 40.84 -29.04 19.30
C LYS A 368 40.49 -28.70 17.86
N VAL A 369 39.37 -29.17 17.41
CA VAL A 369 38.80 -28.80 16.12
C VAL A 369 37.99 -27.53 16.31
N LEU A 370 38.39 -26.44 15.68
CA LEU A 370 37.54 -25.25 15.57
C LEU A 370 36.41 -25.59 14.61
N ARG A 371 35.20 -25.66 15.12
CA ARG A 371 34.00 -25.74 14.26
C ARG A 371 33.90 -24.41 13.52
N GLU A 372 33.98 -24.41 12.20
CA GLU A 372 33.63 -23.24 11.42
C GLU A 372 32.22 -22.86 11.81
N THR A 373 32.04 -21.66 12.35
CA THR A 373 30.73 -21.14 12.66
C THR A 373 29.94 -21.05 11.37
N SER A 374 28.74 -21.62 11.37
CA SER A 374 27.85 -21.47 10.21
C SER A 374 27.69 -19.97 9.91
N SER A 375 28.07 -19.60 8.72
CA SER A 375 28.09 -18.22 8.27
C SER A 375 26.65 -17.68 8.19
N MET A 376 26.45 -16.49 8.75
CA MET A 376 25.16 -15.83 8.81
C MET A 376 25.05 -14.68 7.81
N SER A 377 23.88 -14.54 7.17
CA SER A 377 23.52 -13.34 6.41
C SER A 377 22.22 -12.73 6.94
N VAL A 378 22.09 -11.42 6.77
CA VAL A 378 20.94 -10.66 7.25
C VAL A 378 20.29 -9.93 6.07
N ASP A 379 18.98 -10.01 6.00
CA ASP A 379 18.16 -9.13 5.18
C ASP A 379 17.38 -8.19 6.09
N LEU A 380 17.51 -6.88 5.86
CA LEU A 380 16.68 -5.86 6.49
C LEU A 380 15.58 -5.45 5.53
N LEU A 381 14.34 -5.71 5.91
CA LEU A 381 13.16 -5.31 5.16
C LEU A 381 12.47 -4.15 5.88
N ILE A 382 12.42 -2.98 5.25
CA ILE A 382 11.89 -1.76 5.83
C ILE A 382 10.53 -1.44 5.22
N ASP A 383 9.54 -1.28 6.06
CA ASP A 383 8.24 -0.74 5.66
C ASP A 383 8.42 0.72 5.22
N GLY A 384 8.03 1.01 3.99
CA GLY A 384 8.08 2.34 3.38
C GLY A 384 6.71 3.00 3.27
N SER A 385 5.72 2.57 4.04
CA SER A 385 4.39 3.17 4.01
C SER A 385 4.34 4.57 4.62
N ALA A 386 3.37 5.36 4.17
CA ALA A 386 3.19 6.75 4.62
C ALA A 386 2.85 6.86 6.13
N SER A 387 2.40 5.78 6.77
CA SER A 387 2.20 5.75 8.23
C SER A 387 3.49 5.94 9.03
N LEU A 388 4.64 5.69 8.39
CA LEU A 388 5.98 5.84 8.97
C LEU A 388 6.70 7.13 8.54
N LEU A 389 5.97 8.08 7.91
CA LEU A 389 6.56 9.32 7.42
C LEU A 389 7.19 10.16 8.55
N ASP A 390 6.54 10.22 9.72
CA ASP A 390 7.02 10.94 10.90
C ASP A 390 8.26 10.29 11.55
N PHE A 391 8.58 9.06 11.19
CA PHE A 391 9.72 8.28 11.69
C PHE A 391 10.74 7.98 10.57
N GLN A 392 10.60 8.61 9.43
CA GLN A 392 11.41 8.34 8.25
C GLN A 392 12.89 8.52 8.52
N GLU A 393 13.26 9.61 9.17
CA GLU A 393 14.64 9.93 9.53
C GLU A 393 15.22 8.87 10.48
N ASP A 394 14.47 8.50 11.51
CA ASP A 394 14.89 7.48 12.47
C ASP A 394 15.10 6.11 11.79
N LEU A 395 14.17 5.67 10.96
CA LEU A 395 14.26 4.40 10.22
C LEU A 395 15.46 4.36 9.28
N ALA A 396 15.74 5.46 8.57
CA ALA A 396 16.90 5.57 7.70
C ALA A 396 18.21 5.49 8.49
N ILE A 397 18.27 6.17 9.65
CA ILE A 397 19.42 6.18 10.54
C ILE A 397 19.63 4.79 11.17
N GLU A 398 18.58 4.15 11.65
CA GLU A 398 18.59 2.81 12.22
C GLU A 398 19.11 1.76 11.22
N ALA A 399 18.61 1.85 9.97
CA ALA A 399 19.12 1.00 8.89
C ALA A 399 20.62 1.23 8.63
N TYR A 400 21.07 2.48 8.68
CA TYR A 400 22.49 2.81 8.50
C TYR A 400 23.35 2.35 9.69
N ILE A 401 22.88 2.49 10.93
CA ILE A 401 23.56 1.97 12.13
C ILE A 401 23.74 0.46 12.01
N LEU A 402 22.67 -0.26 11.63
CA LEU A 402 22.75 -1.71 11.43
C LEU A 402 23.75 -2.08 10.34
N ALA A 403 23.68 -1.38 9.20
CA ALA A 403 24.57 -1.64 8.08
C ALA A 403 26.04 -1.49 8.45
N LYS A 404 26.40 -0.39 9.11
CA LYS A 404 27.78 -0.16 9.56
C LYS A 404 28.24 -1.14 10.63
N SER A 405 27.34 -1.54 11.51
CA SER A 405 27.66 -2.51 12.57
C SER A 405 27.91 -3.91 12.02
N LEU A 406 27.06 -4.37 11.08
CA LEU A 406 27.23 -5.68 10.43
C LEU A 406 28.41 -5.70 9.47
N GLU A 407 28.67 -4.60 8.75
CA GLU A 407 29.86 -4.42 7.91
C GLU A 407 31.15 -4.59 8.74
N ALA A 408 31.19 -3.98 9.93
CA ALA A 408 32.33 -4.13 10.86
C ALA A 408 32.51 -5.56 11.41
N CYS A 409 31.44 -6.37 11.37
CA CYS A 409 31.46 -7.79 11.78
C CYS A 409 31.63 -8.74 10.59
N GLN A 410 31.78 -8.22 9.37
CA GLN A 410 31.84 -9.00 8.12
C GLN A 410 30.59 -9.88 7.89
N ILE A 411 29.43 -9.48 8.43
CA ILE A 411 28.15 -10.15 8.19
C ILE A 411 27.50 -9.51 6.96
N PRO A 412 27.24 -10.28 5.89
CA PRO A 412 26.55 -9.78 4.72
C PRO A 412 25.16 -9.24 5.07
N LEU A 413 24.87 -8.02 4.63
CA LEU A 413 23.59 -7.38 4.82
C LEU A 413 23.04 -6.86 3.50
N ARG A 414 21.76 -7.16 3.22
CA ARG A 414 20.96 -6.50 2.19
C ARG A 414 19.86 -5.68 2.85
N ILE A 415 19.57 -4.51 2.30
CA ILE A 415 18.52 -3.61 2.77
C ILE A 415 17.53 -3.40 1.64
N THR A 416 16.26 -3.69 1.88
CA THR A 416 15.16 -3.51 0.94
C THR A 416 14.05 -2.74 1.61
N ALA A 417 13.58 -1.65 1.00
CA ALA A 417 12.36 -0.97 1.41
C ALA A 417 11.18 -1.44 0.54
N TYR A 418 9.98 -1.53 1.12
CA TYR A 418 8.79 -1.84 0.35
C TYR A 418 7.67 -0.83 0.62
N ALA A 419 6.91 -0.52 -0.41
CA ALA A 419 5.72 0.34 -0.33
C ALA A 419 4.72 -0.06 -1.40
N SER A 420 3.45 0.21 -1.18
CA SER A 420 2.40 0.00 -2.16
C SER A 420 1.87 1.33 -2.67
N VAL A 421 2.01 1.56 -3.97
CA VAL A 421 1.54 2.77 -4.65
C VAL A 421 0.68 2.33 -5.83
N ASP A 422 -0.51 2.85 -5.91
CA ASP A 422 -1.53 2.39 -6.88
C ASP A 422 -1.78 0.87 -6.78
N ASP A 423 -1.62 0.14 -7.88
CA ASP A 423 -1.73 -1.34 -7.93
C ASP A 423 -0.38 -2.01 -7.73
N TYR A 424 0.68 -1.26 -7.50
CA TYR A 424 2.04 -1.80 -7.39
C TYR A 424 2.48 -1.93 -5.94
N THR A 425 3.01 -3.08 -5.60
CA THR A 425 3.88 -3.24 -4.45
C THR A 425 5.31 -3.21 -4.96
N VAL A 426 6.04 -2.19 -4.57
CA VAL A 426 7.40 -1.89 -5.03
C VAL A 426 8.38 -2.33 -3.96
N LEU A 427 9.39 -3.10 -4.36
CA LEU A 427 10.53 -3.47 -3.53
C LEU A 427 11.76 -2.74 -4.06
N THR A 428 12.32 -1.84 -3.24
CA THR A 428 13.49 -1.04 -3.57
C THR A 428 14.70 -1.53 -2.79
N ILE A 429 15.69 -2.08 -3.47
CA ILE A 429 16.96 -2.51 -2.84
C ILE A 429 17.83 -1.27 -2.64
N LEU A 430 17.99 -0.86 -1.39
CA LEU A 430 18.81 0.28 -0.99
C LEU A 430 20.29 -0.12 -0.85
N LYS A 431 20.56 -1.36 -0.47
CA LYS A 431 21.90 -1.94 -0.35
C LYS A 431 21.84 -3.43 -0.67
N ASP A 432 22.73 -3.92 -1.51
CA ASP A 432 22.89 -5.35 -1.77
C ASP A 432 24.04 -5.95 -0.94
N PHE A 433 24.12 -7.28 -0.87
CA PHE A 433 25.13 -7.98 -0.07
C PHE A 433 26.58 -7.57 -0.42
N ASP A 434 26.87 -7.40 -1.69
CA ASP A 434 28.21 -7.10 -2.19
C ASP A 434 28.56 -5.60 -2.19
N GLU A 435 27.61 -4.75 -1.77
CA GLU A 435 27.78 -3.30 -1.71
C GLU A 435 28.22 -2.85 -0.31
N LYS A 436 29.04 -1.79 -0.25
CA LYS A 436 29.38 -1.13 1.02
C LYS A 436 28.22 -0.25 1.50
N ALA A 437 28.09 -0.09 2.81
CA ALA A 437 27.08 0.79 3.40
C ALA A 437 27.36 2.26 3.02
N SER A 438 26.49 2.84 2.21
CA SER A 438 26.54 4.23 1.73
C SER A 438 25.40 5.04 2.33
N GLN A 439 25.71 6.25 2.80
CA GLN A 439 24.70 7.20 3.25
C GLN A 439 23.78 7.60 2.11
N ASP A 440 24.31 7.87 0.93
CA ASP A 440 23.51 8.33 -0.22
C ASP A 440 22.45 7.31 -0.63
N LYS A 441 22.77 6.01 -0.54
CA LYS A 441 21.83 4.95 -0.87
C LYS A 441 20.84 4.67 0.27
N ILE A 442 21.32 4.51 1.50
CA ILE A 442 20.45 4.14 2.63
C ILE A 442 19.57 5.31 3.03
N PHE A 443 20.10 6.54 3.06
CA PHE A 443 19.33 7.72 3.36
C PHE A 443 18.42 8.19 2.21
N SER A 444 18.47 7.56 1.05
CA SER A 444 17.46 7.74 0.02
C SER A 444 16.14 7.03 0.34
N TYR A 445 16.04 6.33 1.48
CA TYR A 445 14.80 5.82 1.99
C TYR A 445 13.76 6.93 2.14
N TYR A 446 12.58 6.68 1.59
CA TYR A 446 11.46 7.61 1.57
C TYR A 446 10.15 6.88 1.82
N ALA A 447 9.43 7.27 2.87
CA ALA A 447 8.14 6.70 3.22
C ALA A 447 7.03 7.27 2.34
N GLN A 448 6.26 6.40 1.68
CA GLN A 448 5.19 6.80 0.77
C GLN A 448 4.18 5.67 0.51
N GLY A 449 2.94 6.02 0.20
CA GLY A 449 1.92 5.04 -0.18
C GLY A 449 1.40 4.21 1.00
N TRP A 450 1.00 2.98 0.70
CA TRP A 450 0.40 2.02 1.62
C TRP A 450 1.31 0.82 1.86
N ASN A 451 0.93 -0.09 2.76
CA ASN A 451 1.63 -1.34 2.97
C ASN A 451 0.73 -2.56 2.77
N ARG A 452 0.96 -3.29 1.67
CA ARG A 452 0.45 -4.64 1.44
C ARG A 452 1.48 -5.65 1.90
N ASP A 453 1.65 -5.80 3.20
CA ASP A 453 2.67 -6.65 3.79
C ASP A 453 2.64 -8.07 3.23
N GLY A 454 1.46 -8.67 3.13
CA GLY A 454 1.32 -10.02 2.59
C GLY A 454 1.85 -10.15 1.15
N LEU A 455 1.60 -9.17 0.27
CA LEU A 455 2.16 -9.18 -1.07
C LEU A 455 3.66 -8.85 -1.07
N ALA A 456 4.10 -7.89 -0.27
CA ALA A 456 5.50 -7.55 -0.12
C ALA A 456 6.32 -8.77 0.34
N PHE A 457 5.87 -9.49 1.36
CA PHE A 457 6.55 -10.69 1.87
C PHE A 457 6.52 -11.85 0.86
N ARG A 458 5.43 -12.04 0.11
CA ARG A 458 5.38 -13.02 -0.98
C ARG A 458 6.38 -12.66 -2.09
N ALA A 459 6.38 -11.41 -2.54
CA ALA A 459 7.30 -10.93 -3.57
C ALA A 459 8.77 -10.98 -3.10
N TYR A 460 9.00 -10.69 -1.81
CA TYR A 460 10.34 -10.74 -1.22
C TYR A 460 10.96 -12.14 -1.29
N GLN A 461 10.15 -13.19 -1.34
CA GLN A 461 10.65 -14.55 -1.52
C GLN A 461 11.50 -14.74 -2.78
N ARG A 462 11.30 -13.91 -3.83
CA ARG A 462 12.15 -13.93 -5.03
C ARG A 462 13.57 -13.43 -4.71
N ILE A 463 13.64 -12.36 -3.95
CA ILE A 463 14.91 -11.78 -3.50
C ILE A 463 15.64 -12.74 -2.54
N LEU A 464 14.91 -13.44 -1.67
CA LEU A 464 15.49 -14.42 -0.73
C LEU A 464 16.09 -15.67 -1.41
N GLN A 465 15.79 -15.93 -2.68
CA GLN A 465 16.44 -17.03 -3.43
C GLN A 465 17.94 -16.79 -3.62
N ASP A 466 18.37 -15.53 -3.57
CA ASP A 466 19.76 -15.12 -3.72
C ASP A 466 20.51 -15.05 -2.37
N LYS A 467 20.04 -15.80 -1.35
CA LYS A 467 20.67 -15.86 -0.03
C LYS A 467 22.11 -16.39 -0.12
N LYS A 468 23.01 -15.77 0.62
CA LYS A 468 24.45 -16.06 0.55
C LYS A 468 24.91 -17.17 1.49
N MET A 469 24.19 -17.39 2.60
CA MET A 469 24.63 -18.19 3.72
C MET A 469 23.54 -19.15 4.21
N ASP A 470 23.96 -20.24 4.88
CA ASP A 470 23.03 -21.26 5.39
C ASP A 470 22.13 -20.72 6.51
N GLN A 471 22.70 -19.90 7.39
CA GLN A 471 21.91 -19.15 8.37
C GLN A 471 21.46 -17.83 7.78
N HIS A 472 20.16 -17.65 7.71
CA HIS A 472 19.59 -16.46 7.11
C HIS A 472 18.51 -15.85 8.01
N LEU A 473 18.72 -14.59 8.39
CA LEU A 473 17.78 -13.81 9.19
C LEU A 473 17.15 -12.70 8.34
N VAL A 474 15.81 -12.67 8.32
CA VAL A 474 15.05 -11.51 7.83
C VAL A 474 14.63 -10.68 9.04
N LEU A 475 15.16 -9.48 9.14
CA LEU A 475 14.77 -8.49 10.14
C LEU A 475 13.83 -7.48 9.49
N ILE A 476 12.62 -7.34 10.02
CA ILE A 476 11.58 -6.47 9.48
C ILE A 476 11.42 -5.24 10.37
N MET A 477 11.48 -4.04 9.79
CA MET A 477 11.18 -2.78 10.47
C MET A 477 9.83 -2.28 9.96
N THR A 478 8.83 -2.24 10.84
CA THR A 478 7.43 -1.91 10.50
C THR A 478 6.67 -1.42 11.72
N ASP A 479 5.48 -0.87 11.52
CA ASP A 479 4.51 -0.59 12.57
C ASP A 479 3.51 -1.75 12.80
N ALA A 480 3.66 -2.86 12.10
CA ALA A 480 2.78 -4.04 12.13
C ALA A 480 1.29 -3.72 11.88
N ARG A 481 1.02 -2.74 11.03
CA ARG A 481 -0.34 -2.32 10.63
C ARG A 481 -0.50 -2.40 9.11
N PRO A 482 -0.58 -3.61 8.54
CA PRO A 482 -0.77 -3.75 7.12
C PRO A 482 -2.09 -3.13 6.69
N ARG A 483 -2.03 -2.11 5.82
CA ARG A 483 -3.19 -1.37 5.36
C ARG A 483 -3.01 -0.91 3.92
N ASP A 484 -3.96 -1.27 3.06
CA ASP A 484 -4.12 -0.67 1.74
C ASP A 484 -5.59 -0.48 1.45
N LEU A 485 -6.01 0.76 1.34
CA LEU A 485 -7.41 1.14 1.13
C LEU A 485 -7.91 0.85 -0.30
N LYS A 486 -7.10 0.26 -1.17
CA LYS A 486 -7.59 -0.24 -2.44
C LYS A 486 -8.55 -1.39 -2.21
N ALA A 487 -9.76 -1.18 -2.69
CA ALA A 487 -10.79 -2.17 -2.65
C ALA A 487 -10.40 -3.45 -3.39
N TYR A 488 -10.52 -4.58 -2.72
CA TYR A 488 -10.42 -5.89 -3.33
C TYR A 488 -11.76 -6.28 -3.95
N MET A 489 -11.74 -6.63 -5.23
CA MET A 489 -12.77 -7.50 -5.76
C MET A 489 -12.30 -8.95 -5.56
N THR A 490 -12.71 -9.55 -4.45
CA THR A 490 -12.73 -11.01 -4.32
C THR A 490 -14.06 -11.45 -4.92
N GLU A 491 -13.99 -12.23 -6.00
CA GLU A 491 -15.12 -12.81 -6.72
C GLU A 491 -16.19 -11.82 -7.22
N VAL A 492 -16.84 -12.14 -8.30
CA VAL A 492 -17.70 -11.29 -9.15
C VAL A 492 -18.77 -10.48 -8.39
N PHE A 493 -19.00 -10.74 -7.09
CA PHE A 493 -20.13 -10.19 -6.32
C PHE A 493 -19.81 -9.73 -4.88
N SER A 494 -18.55 -9.55 -4.48
CA SER A 494 -18.30 -9.01 -3.14
C SER A 494 -17.98 -7.53 -3.17
N LEU A 495 -18.70 -6.74 -2.36
CA LEU A 495 -18.42 -5.34 -2.04
C LEU A 495 -16.92 -5.14 -1.77
N ASN A 496 -16.35 -4.09 -2.33
CA ASN A 496 -14.95 -3.72 -2.17
C ASN A 496 -14.54 -3.72 -0.70
N LYS A 497 -13.76 -4.70 -0.29
CA LYS A 497 -13.21 -4.75 1.06
C LYS A 497 -11.77 -4.24 1.00
N SER A 498 -11.46 -3.22 1.79
CA SER A 498 -10.09 -2.73 1.99
C SER A 498 -9.17 -3.85 2.49
N TYR A 499 -7.89 -3.74 2.19
CA TYR A 499 -6.86 -4.62 2.75
C TYR A 499 -6.42 -4.03 4.08
N ASP A 500 -7.10 -4.40 5.16
CA ASP A 500 -6.84 -3.88 6.50
C ASP A 500 -7.25 -4.89 7.58
N GLY A 501 -7.00 -4.53 8.82
CA GLY A 501 -7.37 -5.26 10.01
C GLY A 501 -6.96 -6.75 9.97
N LYS A 502 -7.81 -7.61 10.52
CA LYS A 502 -7.51 -9.05 10.67
C LYS A 502 -7.18 -9.76 9.35
N ARG A 503 -7.80 -9.36 8.24
CA ARG A 503 -7.52 -9.98 6.93
C ARG A 503 -6.12 -9.71 6.43
N ALA A 504 -5.68 -8.46 6.54
CA ALA A 504 -4.34 -8.08 6.14
C ALA A 504 -3.29 -8.76 7.04
N LEU A 505 -3.58 -8.87 8.34
CA LEU A 505 -2.75 -9.60 9.29
C LEU A 505 -2.68 -11.10 8.97
N ASP A 506 -3.81 -11.76 8.70
CA ASP A 506 -3.86 -13.18 8.34
C ASP A 506 -3.10 -13.47 7.05
N ASP A 507 -3.23 -12.60 6.04
CA ASP A 507 -2.50 -12.72 4.78
C ASP A 507 -1.00 -12.51 4.97
N SER A 508 -0.62 -11.49 5.74
CA SER A 508 0.77 -11.22 6.09
C SER A 508 1.41 -12.39 6.86
N LYS A 509 0.67 -12.97 7.82
CA LYS A 509 1.12 -14.14 8.57
C LYS A 509 1.34 -15.35 7.66
N LYS A 510 0.40 -15.64 6.76
CA LYS A 510 0.55 -16.73 5.78
C LYS A 510 1.80 -16.55 4.92
N ALA A 511 2.10 -15.33 4.49
CA ALA A 511 3.29 -15.04 3.71
C ALA A 511 4.58 -15.21 4.52
N LEU A 512 4.61 -14.78 5.78
CA LEU A 512 5.73 -14.99 6.70
C LEU A 512 5.96 -16.48 6.98
N ASP A 513 4.88 -17.25 7.17
CA ASP A 513 4.98 -18.70 7.40
C ASP A 513 5.54 -19.45 6.18
N GLN A 514 5.28 -18.96 4.97
CA GLN A 514 5.90 -19.51 3.75
C GLN A 514 7.42 -19.26 3.72
N ILE A 515 7.88 -18.11 4.24
CA ILE A 515 9.32 -17.81 4.37
C ILE A 515 9.95 -18.70 5.45
N ARG A 516 9.28 -18.87 6.60
CA ARG A 516 9.74 -19.72 7.70
C ARG A 516 9.93 -21.18 7.28
N LYS A 517 9.03 -21.70 6.42
CA LYS A 517 9.12 -23.06 5.85
C LYS A 517 10.40 -23.29 5.02
N LYS A 518 11.06 -22.23 4.57
CA LYS A 518 12.35 -22.32 3.85
C LYS A 518 13.56 -22.27 4.80
N ASN A 519 13.35 -22.53 6.08
CA ASN A 519 14.37 -22.46 7.13
C ASN A 519 15.04 -21.07 7.22
N ILE A 520 14.27 -20.02 7.01
CA ILE A 520 14.70 -18.61 7.15
C ILE A 520 14.11 -18.08 8.45
N SER A 521 14.95 -17.53 9.31
CA SER A 521 14.50 -16.92 10.55
C SER A 521 13.94 -15.53 10.30
N ILE A 522 12.85 -15.19 11.01
CA ILE A 522 12.22 -13.88 10.90
C ILE A 522 12.14 -13.25 12.28
N ALA A 523 12.59 -12.01 12.39
CA ALA A 523 12.42 -11.18 13.56
C ALA A 523 11.94 -9.78 13.14
N ALA A 524 11.36 -9.02 14.07
CA ALA A 524 10.88 -7.68 13.77
C ALA A 524 11.31 -6.64 14.79
N ILE A 525 11.51 -5.42 14.34
CA ILE A 525 11.66 -4.22 15.16
C ILE A 525 10.44 -3.35 14.89
N ILE A 526 9.67 -3.12 15.93
CA ILE A 526 8.40 -2.40 15.87
C ILE A 526 8.59 -1.01 16.44
N ASN A 527 8.36 0.01 15.59
CA ASN A 527 8.39 1.39 16.06
C ASN A 527 7.03 1.75 16.70
N THR A 528 7.07 2.09 17.98
CA THR A 528 5.90 2.45 18.80
C THR A 528 5.96 3.88 19.32
N ALA A 529 6.87 4.71 18.81
CA ALA A 529 7.03 6.08 19.28
C ALA A 529 5.74 6.88 19.06
N SER A 530 5.32 7.63 20.07
CA SER A 530 4.25 8.65 20.04
C SER A 530 2.90 8.21 19.47
N ARG A 531 2.51 6.93 19.59
CA ARG A 531 1.22 6.43 19.07
C ARG A 531 0.27 6.09 20.22
N ASP A 532 -0.97 6.53 20.10
CA ASP A 532 -2.05 6.20 21.05
C ASP A 532 -2.43 4.71 21.01
N ASP A 533 -2.18 4.04 19.86
CA ASP A 533 -2.56 2.64 19.59
C ASP A 533 -1.47 1.61 19.93
N LYS A 534 -0.59 1.87 20.88
CA LYS A 534 0.53 0.96 21.24
C LYS A 534 0.10 -0.46 21.55
N SER A 535 -1.04 -0.64 22.20
CA SER A 535 -1.55 -1.97 22.58
C SER A 535 -1.88 -2.81 21.33
N GLU A 536 -2.60 -2.23 20.37
CA GLU A 536 -2.94 -2.87 19.09
C GLU A 536 -1.69 -3.24 18.29
N ILE A 537 -0.73 -2.32 18.17
CA ILE A 537 0.53 -2.56 17.48
C ILE A 537 1.29 -3.74 18.08
N ILE A 538 1.35 -3.82 19.41
CA ILE A 538 2.02 -4.92 20.10
C ILE A 538 1.27 -6.24 19.94
N GLU A 539 -0.07 -6.24 19.94
CA GLU A 539 -0.88 -7.43 19.67
C GLU A 539 -0.69 -7.93 18.24
N ASN A 540 -0.71 -7.05 17.25
CA ASN A 540 -0.42 -7.37 15.87
C ASN A 540 0.99 -7.94 15.70
N ALA A 541 1.99 -7.34 16.35
CA ALA A 541 3.36 -7.83 16.33
C ALA A 541 3.49 -9.23 16.96
N LYS A 542 2.82 -9.48 18.10
CA LYS A 542 2.74 -10.82 18.72
C LYS A 542 2.09 -11.82 17.78
N TYR A 543 1.02 -11.43 17.09
CA TYR A 543 0.32 -12.28 16.13
C TYR A 543 1.19 -12.68 14.94
N LEU A 544 1.97 -11.73 14.38
CA LEU A 544 2.80 -11.94 13.19
C LEU A 544 4.15 -12.62 13.51
N TYR A 545 4.80 -12.19 14.60
CA TYR A 545 6.21 -12.54 14.87
C TYR A 545 6.38 -13.40 16.13
N GLY A 546 5.32 -13.65 16.91
CA GLY A 546 5.38 -14.41 18.14
C GLY A 546 6.22 -13.69 19.20
N ARG A 547 7.31 -14.35 19.67
CA ARG A 547 8.27 -13.77 20.61
C ARG A 547 9.49 -13.11 19.95
N LYS A 548 9.60 -13.21 18.64
CA LYS A 548 10.76 -12.73 17.88
C LYS A 548 10.58 -11.28 17.41
N PHE A 549 10.21 -10.40 18.32
CA PHE A 549 10.19 -8.96 18.03
C PHE A 549 10.69 -8.12 19.22
N ALA A 550 11.08 -6.90 18.91
CA ALA A 550 11.41 -5.87 19.89
C ALA A 550 10.67 -4.59 19.54
N SER A 551 10.04 -3.96 20.52
CA SER A 551 9.45 -2.62 20.32
C SER A 551 10.48 -1.55 20.72
N ILE A 552 10.55 -0.50 19.93
CA ILE A 552 11.39 0.67 20.19
C ILE A 552 10.54 1.93 20.12
N ASN A 553 10.92 2.92 20.90
CA ASN A 553 10.28 4.23 20.96
C ASN A 553 11.20 5.38 20.52
N SER A 554 12.45 5.07 20.23
CA SER A 554 13.41 6.03 19.67
C SER A 554 14.62 5.30 19.07
N ALA A 555 15.30 5.94 18.14
CA ALA A 555 16.54 5.45 17.53
C ALA A 555 17.67 5.18 18.55
N LYS A 556 17.60 5.79 19.74
CA LYS A 556 18.59 5.54 20.82
C LYS A 556 18.58 4.10 21.32
N ASN A 557 17.43 3.43 21.30
CA ASN A 557 17.27 2.05 21.79
C ASN A 557 17.48 1.00 20.68
N PHE A 558 17.61 1.43 19.42
CA PHE A 558 17.67 0.55 18.26
C PHE A 558 18.82 -0.46 18.35
N ALA A 559 20.05 0.01 18.59
CA ALA A 559 21.24 -0.85 18.62
C ALA A 559 21.13 -1.98 19.66
N HIS A 560 20.46 -1.71 20.80
CA HIS A 560 20.24 -2.70 21.83
C HIS A 560 19.19 -3.74 21.41
N ALA A 561 18.09 -3.28 20.83
CA ALA A 561 16.99 -4.13 20.34
C ALA A 561 17.46 -5.04 19.18
N ALA A 562 18.09 -4.47 18.18
CA ALA A 562 18.66 -5.20 17.03
C ALA A 562 19.73 -6.21 17.48
N GLY A 563 20.66 -5.78 18.36
CA GLY A 563 21.69 -6.65 18.92
C GLY A 563 21.12 -7.85 19.65
N ARG A 564 20.08 -7.68 20.45
CA ARG A 564 19.39 -8.77 21.15
C ARG A 564 18.75 -9.77 20.18
N LEU A 565 18.04 -9.29 19.16
CA LEU A 565 17.40 -10.17 18.18
C LEU A 565 18.41 -10.98 17.38
N ILE A 566 19.47 -10.33 16.89
CA ILE A 566 20.50 -11.00 16.09
C ILE A 566 21.27 -12.01 16.92
N LYS A 567 21.63 -11.67 18.17
CA LYS A 567 22.33 -12.59 19.10
C LYS A 567 21.48 -13.83 19.40
N ASN A 568 20.17 -13.67 19.61
CA ASN A 568 19.27 -14.78 19.85
C ASN A 568 19.26 -15.74 18.66
N GLU A 569 19.36 -15.24 17.44
CA GLU A 569 19.42 -16.06 16.23
C GLU A 569 20.76 -16.79 16.10
N ILE A 570 21.88 -16.12 16.38
CA ILE A 570 23.21 -16.75 16.44
C ILE A 570 23.20 -17.89 17.47
N GLY A 571 22.66 -17.66 18.67
CA GLY A 571 22.60 -18.67 19.74
C GLY A 571 21.61 -19.81 19.49
N SER A 572 20.51 -19.55 18.75
CA SER A 572 19.51 -20.59 18.43
C SER A 572 20.01 -21.61 17.40
N ALA A 573 20.86 -21.15 16.50
CA ALA A 573 21.50 -22.02 15.50
C ALA A 573 22.45 -23.03 16.12
N GLN A 574 23.12 -22.67 17.23
CA GLN A 574 24.01 -23.56 17.98
C GLN A 574 23.28 -24.72 18.68
N ARG A 575 22.02 -24.52 19.05
CA ARG A 575 21.22 -25.56 19.74
C ARG A 575 20.60 -26.58 18.77
N LYS A 576 20.58 -26.30 17.46
CA LYS A 576 20.03 -27.18 16.44
C LYS A 576 21.07 -28.08 15.77
N ASN A 577 22.35 -27.76 15.94
CA ASN A 577 23.50 -28.56 15.51
C ASN A 577 24.15 -29.29 16.70
#